data_7e760900fb0417924904d09a0995974a
#
_entry.id   7e760900fb0417924904d09a0995974a
#
_cell.length_a   1.000
_cell.length_b   1.000
_cell.length_c   1.000
_cell.angle_alpha   90.00
_cell.angle_beta   90.00
_cell.angle_gamma   90.00
#
_symmetry.space_group_name_H-M   'P 1'
#
loop_
_entity.id
_entity.type
_entity.pdbx_description
1 polymer ?
#
loop_
_entity_poly.entity_id
_entity_poly.type
_entity_poly.pdbx_seq_one_letter_code
_entity_poly.pdbx_strand_id
1 'polypeptide(L)'
;MFNIQQIMASVYILHSKKQNSFYIGSCKDLEERIIQHKDKKFKECFTSNQDDWEIYLEFGSLTYKQARSIESHIKKMKSKKHVENLKRYPEMIETLIRRFNII
;
A
#
# COMPACT_ATOMS: atom_id res chain seq x y z
N MET A 1 6.51 -1.74 25.94
CA MET A 1 7.43 -2.43 25.00
C MET A 1 6.70 -2.65 23.68
N PHE A 2 7.31 -2.25 22.59
CA PHE A 2 6.71 -2.46 21.28
C PHE A 2 6.80 -3.91 20.87
N ASN A 3 5.69 -4.45 20.41
CA ASN A 3 5.72 -5.70 19.68
C ASN A 3 6.31 -5.40 18.29
N ILE A 4 7.30 -6.19 17.87
CA ILE A 4 7.97 -5.97 16.61
C ILE A 4 6.99 -5.99 15.43
N GLN A 5 5.89 -6.75 15.55
CA GLN A 5 4.84 -6.81 14.53
C GLN A 5 4.10 -5.49 14.38
N GLN A 6 4.10 -4.64 15.41
CA GLN A 6 3.41 -3.35 15.35
C GLN A 6 4.14 -2.34 14.47
N ILE A 7 5.45 -2.52 14.28
CA ILE A 7 6.26 -1.61 13.47
C ILE A 7 6.66 -2.21 12.14
N MET A 8 6.07 -3.36 11.77
CA MET A 8 6.37 -4.04 10.51
C MET A 8 5.24 -3.92 9.49
N ALA A 9 4.31 -3.03 9.74
CA ALA A 9 3.24 -2.78 8.78
C ALA A 9 3.77 -2.02 7.57
N SER A 10 3.13 -2.24 6.44
CA SER A 10 3.54 -1.63 5.17
C SER A 10 2.34 -1.08 4.42
N VAL A 11 2.60 -0.05 3.62
CA VAL A 11 1.68 0.41 2.59
C VAL A 11 2.23 -0.09 1.26
N TYR A 12 1.36 -0.61 0.42
CA TYR A 12 1.74 -1.09 -0.89
C TYR A 12 0.77 -0.57 -1.94
N ILE A 13 1.28 -0.38 -3.14
CA ILE A 13 0.47 0.03 -4.29
C ILE A 13 0.76 -0.95 -5.41
N LEU A 14 -0.27 -1.59 -5.90
CA LEU A 14 -0.20 -2.50 -7.04
C LEU A 14 -0.67 -1.79 -8.28
N HIS A 15 -0.14 -2.18 -9.42
CA HIS A 15 -0.53 -1.64 -10.71
C HIS A 15 -0.91 -2.75 -11.67
N SER A 16 -2.02 -2.57 -12.37
CA SER A 16 -2.44 -3.45 -13.47
C SER A 16 -2.29 -2.69 -14.77
N LYS A 17 -1.44 -3.19 -15.67
CA LYS A 17 -1.28 -2.59 -17.00
C LYS A 17 -2.52 -2.77 -17.83
N LYS A 18 -3.19 -3.92 -17.71
CA LYS A 18 -4.40 -4.21 -18.49
C LYS A 18 -5.52 -3.23 -18.17
N GLN A 19 -5.70 -2.91 -16.90
CA GLN A 19 -6.75 -1.98 -16.47
C GLN A 19 -6.25 -0.55 -16.35
N ASN A 20 -4.95 -0.34 -16.41
CA ASN A 20 -4.33 0.96 -16.15
C ASN A 20 -4.85 1.56 -14.85
N SER A 21 -4.79 0.76 -13.79
CA SER A 21 -5.31 1.17 -12.50
C SER A 21 -4.37 0.78 -11.36
N PHE A 22 -4.57 1.43 -10.24
CA PHE A 22 -3.80 1.18 -9.02
C PHE A 22 -4.69 0.63 -7.92
N TYR A 23 -4.14 -0.26 -7.12
CA TYR A 23 -4.74 -0.75 -5.90
C TYR A 23 -3.86 -0.38 -4.73
N ILE A 24 -4.42 0.32 -3.75
CA ILE A 24 -3.67 0.81 -2.59
C ILE A 24 -4.14 0.03 -1.37
N GLY A 25 -3.18 -0.53 -0.63
CA GLY A 25 -3.51 -1.29 0.55
C GLY A 25 -2.47 -1.14 1.64
N SER A 26 -2.79 -1.67 2.79
CA SER A 26 -1.87 -1.78 3.91
C SER A 26 -1.97 -3.16 4.51
N CYS A 27 -0.91 -3.63 5.15
CA CYS A 27 -0.87 -4.96 5.73
C CYS A 27 0.21 -5.06 6.78
N LYS A 28 0.10 -6.09 7.61
CA LYS A 28 1.13 -6.41 8.60
C LYS A 28 2.23 -7.28 8.00
N ASP A 29 1.91 -8.05 6.96
CA ASP A 29 2.86 -8.91 6.27
C ASP A 29 2.65 -8.74 4.77
N LEU A 30 3.58 -8.02 4.15
CA LEU A 30 3.47 -7.69 2.73
C LEU A 30 3.59 -8.91 1.83
N GLU A 31 4.54 -9.80 2.13
CA GLU A 31 4.74 -10.98 1.29
C GLU A 31 3.50 -11.85 1.24
N GLU A 32 2.92 -12.12 2.41
CA GLU A 32 1.70 -12.93 2.48
C GLU A 32 0.55 -12.26 1.74
N ARG A 33 0.41 -10.94 1.89
CA ARG A 33 -0.69 -10.23 1.23
C ARG A 33 -0.56 -10.27 -0.29
N ILE A 34 0.67 -10.17 -0.81
CA ILE A 34 0.89 -10.24 -2.25
C ILE A 34 0.60 -11.63 -2.79
N ILE A 35 1.00 -12.67 -2.06
CA ILE A 35 0.68 -14.03 -2.43
C ILE A 35 -0.84 -14.22 -2.48
N GLN A 36 -1.56 -13.70 -1.50
CA GLN A 36 -3.02 -13.78 -1.46
C GLN A 36 -3.66 -13.12 -2.68
N HIS A 37 -3.17 -11.95 -3.09
CA HIS A 37 -3.68 -11.27 -4.28
C HIS A 37 -3.42 -12.07 -5.55
N LYS A 38 -2.21 -12.61 -5.69
CA LYS A 38 -1.84 -13.41 -6.87
C LYS A 38 -2.62 -14.72 -6.95
N ASP A 39 -2.83 -15.37 -5.80
CA ASP A 39 -3.55 -16.64 -5.72
C ASP A 39 -5.08 -16.43 -5.77
N LYS A 40 -5.52 -15.19 -5.76
CA LYS A 40 -6.95 -14.84 -5.81
C LYS A 40 -7.74 -15.48 -4.67
N LYS A 41 -7.14 -15.60 -3.50
CA LYS A 41 -7.80 -16.21 -2.33
C LYS A 41 -9.03 -15.43 -1.88
N PHE A 42 -9.03 -14.14 -2.09
CA PHE A 42 -10.17 -13.30 -1.78
C PHE A 42 -10.92 -12.99 -3.06
N LYS A 43 -11.90 -13.84 -3.39
CA LYS A 43 -12.68 -13.70 -4.62
C LYS A 43 -13.38 -12.35 -4.74
N GLU A 44 -13.68 -11.73 -3.62
CA GLU A 44 -14.32 -10.42 -3.59
C GLU A 44 -13.30 -9.28 -3.58
N CYS A 45 -12.01 -9.61 -3.57
CA CYS A 45 -10.95 -8.62 -3.64
C CYS A 45 -10.97 -7.93 -5.00
N PHE A 46 -10.71 -6.63 -5.00
CA PHE A 46 -10.67 -5.84 -6.23
C PHE A 46 -9.72 -6.45 -7.27
N THR A 47 -8.63 -7.08 -6.83
CA THR A 47 -7.63 -7.66 -7.72
C THR A 47 -7.98 -9.06 -8.22
N SER A 48 -9.10 -9.65 -7.79
CA SER A 48 -9.41 -11.04 -8.09
C SER A 48 -9.64 -11.34 -9.57
N ASN A 49 -10.04 -10.33 -10.35
CA ASN A 49 -10.34 -10.49 -11.78
C ASN A 49 -9.14 -10.24 -12.68
N GLN A 50 -7.99 -9.92 -12.10
CA GLN A 50 -6.78 -9.63 -12.85
C GLN A 50 -5.62 -10.44 -12.29
N ASP A 51 -4.77 -10.93 -13.19
CA ASP A 51 -3.59 -11.68 -12.81
C ASP A 51 -2.28 -10.95 -13.11
N ASP A 52 -2.37 -9.71 -13.63
CA ASP A 52 -1.20 -8.93 -14.01
C ASP A 52 -0.80 -7.87 -12.98
N TRP A 53 -1.33 -7.97 -11.76
CA TRP A 53 -0.99 -7.02 -10.71
C TRP A 53 0.47 -7.16 -10.31
N GLU A 54 1.18 -6.05 -10.31
CA GLU A 54 2.59 -6.00 -9.91
C GLU A 54 2.78 -4.91 -8.87
N ILE A 55 3.81 -5.07 -8.04
CA ILE A 55 4.14 -4.04 -7.06
C ILE A 55 4.66 -2.81 -7.81
N TYR A 56 3.98 -1.68 -7.62
CA TYR A 56 4.41 -0.41 -8.17
C TYR A 56 5.24 0.37 -7.16
N LEU A 57 4.83 0.32 -5.89
CA LEU A 57 5.47 1.05 -4.80
C LEU A 57 5.16 0.35 -3.49
N GLU A 58 6.13 0.31 -2.59
CA GLU A 58 5.91 -0.18 -1.23
C GLU A 58 6.80 0.57 -0.26
N PHE A 59 6.31 0.76 0.94
CA PHE A 59 7.14 1.29 2.02
C PHE A 59 6.60 0.75 3.35
N GLY A 60 7.52 0.50 4.25
CA GLY A 60 7.22 -0.22 5.48
C GLY A 60 7.85 0.40 6.72
N SER A 61 8.05 -0.44 7.71
CA SER A 61 8.56 -0.05 9.02
C SER A 61 7.61 0.94 9.71
N LEU A 62 6.30 0.71 9.53
CA LEU A 62 5.25 1.56 10.07
C LEU A 62 4.48 0.79 11.14
N THR A 63 3.82 1.53 12.04
CA THR A 63 2.79 0.90 12.84
C THR A 63 1.58 0.60 11.94
N TYR A 64 0.77 -0.37 12.32
CA TYR A 64 -0.40 -0.70 11.52
C TYR A 64 -1.36 0.49 11.43
N LYS A 65 -1.52 1.22 12.52
CA LYS A 65 -2.36 2.41 12.54
C LYS A 65 -1.86 3.47 11.57
N GLN A 66 -0.55 3.69 11.56
CA GLN A 66 0.08 4.64 10.64
C GLN A 66 -0.11 4.21 9.18
N ALA A 67 0.10 2.92 8.90
CA ALA A 67 -0.08 2.40 7.55
C ALA A 67 -1.52 2.56 7.07
N ARG A 68 -2.50 2.27 7.94
CA ARG A 68 -3.90 2.44 7.60
C ARG A 68 -4.26 3.89 7.34
N SER A 69 -3.69 4.81 8.11
CA SER A 69 -3.95 6.25 7.94
C SER A 69 -3.38 6.75 6.61
N ILE A 70 -2.18 6.30 6.27
CA ILE A 70 -1.54 6.68 5.00
C ILE A 70 -2.32 6.10 3.82
N GLU A 71 -2.71 4.83 3.92
CA GLU A 71 -3.54 4.19 2.89
C GLU A 71 -4.81 5.00 2.63
N SER A 72 -5.51 5.36 3.69
CA SER A 72 -6.74 6.13 3.59
C SER A 72 -6.50 7.49 2.93
N HIS A 73 -5.41 8.15 3.30
CA HIS A 73 -5.05 9.45 2.73
C HIS A 73 -4.83 9.35 1.22
N ILE A 74 -4.05 8.36 0.79
CA ILE A 74 -3.75 8.18 -0.63
C ILE A 74 -5.03 7.87 -1.42
N LYS A 75 -5.90 7.02 -0.86
CA LYS A 75 -7.17 6.69 -1.50
C LYS A 75 -8.07 7.91 -1.66
N LYS A 76 -8.08 8.81 -0.67
CA LYS A 76 -8.90 10.02 -0.72
C LYS A 76 -8.45 10.99 -1.80
N MET A 77 -7.17 10.95 -2.16
CA MET A 77 -6.66 11.81 -3.23
C MET A 77 -7.26 11.47 -4.59
N LYS A 78 -7.66 10.22 -4.81
CA LYS A 78 -8.29 9.75 -6.06
C LYS A 78 -7.53 10.21 -7.31
N SER A 79 -6.20 10.17 -7.25
CA SER A 79 -5.37 10.74 -8.30
C SER A 79 -4.26 9.78 -8.67
N LYS A 80 -4.27 9.32 -9.92
CA LYS A 80 -3.17 8.52 -10.47
C LYS A 80 -1.88 9.32 -10.48
N LYS A 81 -1.98 10.61 -10.76
CA LYS A 81 -0.82 11.51 -10.78
C LYS A 81 -0.16 11.58 -9.41
N HIS A 82 -0.97 11.63 -8.34
CA HIS A 82 -0.45 11.63 -6.98
C HIS A 82 0.34 10.34 -6.69
N VAL A 83 -0.20 9.19 -7.11
CA VAL A 83 0.47 7.90 -6.93
C VAL A 83 1.78 7.87 -7.70
N GLU A 84 1.78 8.34 -8.93
CA GLU A 84 3.00 8.41 -9.73
C GLU A 84 4.04 9.33 -9.09
N ASN A 85 3.60 10.44 -8.52
CA ASN A 85 4.50 11.37 -7.83
C ASN A 85 5.10 10.77 -6.57
N LEU A 86 4.38 9.93 -5.85
CA LEU A 86 4.92 9.24 -4.68
C LEU A 86 6.12 8.37 -5.05
N LYS A 87 6.06 7.73 -6.21
CA LYS A 87 7.18 6.93 -6.69
C LYS A 87 8.32 7.80 -7.20
N ARG A 88 7.98 8.87 -7.91
CA ARG A 88 8.96 9.76 -8.53
C ARG A 88 9.70 10.61 -7.51
N TYR A 89 9.02 11.00 -6.43
CA TYR A 89 9.57 11.88 -5.40
C TYR A 89 9.48 11.19 -4.04
N PRO A 90 10.50 10.39 -3.66
CA PRO A 90 10.46 9.64 -2.39
C PRO A 90 10.28 10.52 -1.16
N GLU A 91 10.69 11.77 -1.22
CA GLU A 91 10.51 12.72 -0.11
C GLU A 91 9.04 12.96 0.23
N MET A 92 8.13 12.72 -0.73
CA MET A 92 6.71 12.81 -0.46
C MET A 92 6.26 11.70 0.50
N ILE A 93 6.85 10.51 0.37
CA ILE A 93 6.58 9.40 1.27
C ILE A 93 7.08 9.73 2.68
N GLU A 94 8.27 10.29 2.78
CA GLU A 94 8.81 10.69 4.09
C GLU A 94 7.92 11.73 4.76
N THR A 95 7.39 12.66 4.00
CA THR A 95 6.48 13.68 4.50
C THR A 95 5.20 13.03 5.04
N LEU A 96 4.64 12.06 4.32
CA LEU A 96 3.46 11.33 4.78
C LEU A 96 3.74 10.56 6.07
N ILE A 97 4.88 9.90 6.15
CA ILE A 97 5.25 9.14 7.34
C ILE A 97 5.35 10.05 8.56
N ARG A 98 5.96 11.21 8.41
CA ARG A 98 6.05 12.18 9.50
C ARG A 98 4.67 12.73 9.90
N ARG A 99 3.85 13.04 8.91
CA ARG A 99 2.52 13.59 9.14
C ARG A 99 1.63 12.64 9.95
N PHE A 100 1.74 11.35 9.67
CA PHE A 100 0.94 10.33 10.32
C PHE A 100 1.70 9.56 11.40
N ASN A 101 2.79 10.14 11.89
CA ASN A 101 3.55 9.55 13.00
C ASN A 101 2.78 9.81 14.30
N ILE A 102 1.89 8.89 14.62
CA ILE A 102 1.06 8.97 15.80
C ILE A 102 1.71 8.15 16.91
N ILE A 103 2.08 8.83 17.96
CA ILE A 103 2.73 8.19 19.12
C ILE A 103 1.65 7.87 20.17
#